data_06a79c6723e9375b2a099a32e1b80b8a
#
_entry.id   06a79c6723e9375b2a099a32e1b80b8a
#
_cell.length_a   1.000
_cell.length_b   1.000
_cell.length_c   1.000
_cell.angle_alpha   90.00
_cell.angle_beta   90.00
_cell.angle_gamma   90.00
#
_symmetry.space_group_name_H-M   'P 1'
#
loop_
_entity.id
_entity.type
_entity.pdbx_description
1 polymer ?
#
loop_
_entity_poly.entity_id
_entity_poly.type
_entity_poly.pdbx_seq_one_letter_code
_entity_poly.pdbx_strand_id
1 'polypeptide(L)'
;MGKVLGVIAEYNPFHNGHLYHLEESKKATGSNYTVAVMSGNFTQRGNTSIIDKWSKTKIALNNRIDVVIELPLLYSISSAENFAEGAIKILDSLKVVDYISFGAETSDISILDKIAEVLYNEPKEYKGLLAHELSKGVSYPKARDNALMMYLNNIRQLTNVISSPNNILGIEYLKALKKFNSNITPIAIPRFASEYNDTSFSGNIASATAIRNIIKNKGFDILQKLLPDSSYSVLMDNIKVGHTVPDITIFEKEIIYNLRKMSVSEIAQLADVSEGLEFAIKNATNSCNSIVEFLNIIKSKRYTSTRLQRILLYSLLGVTKKDISISKKCLPYVRVLGFNERGKYLISEVAKANPKLNIVTSVKKFVDTNSNKSLKLMLDKDIWATNVYSIGYEYDSWSNLDFTQKLVVV
;
A
#
# COMPACT_ATOMS: atom_id res chain seq x y z
N MET A 1 -1.10 28.41 10.16
CA MET A 1 -0.85 27.53 9.00
C MET A 1 -2.23 27.20 8.37
N GLY A 2 -2.32 27.08 7.04
CA GLY A 2 -3.56 26.62 6.41
C GLY A 2 -3.80 25.12 6.63
N LYS A 3 -5.01 24.63 6.31
CA LYS A 3 -5.41 23.25 6.49
C LYS A 3 -4.58 22.26 5.66
N VAL A 4 -4.25 21.11 6.23
CA VAL A 4 -3.42 20.06 5.62
C VAL A 4 -4.24 18.80 5.38
N LEU A 5 -4.25 18.33 4.15
CA LEU A 5 -4.86 17.08 3.71
C LEU A 5 -3.80 15.97 3.64
N GLY A 6 -4.03 14.87 4.34
CA GLY A 6 -3.30 13.61 4.17
C GLY A 6 -3.99 12.70 3.16
N VAL A 7 -3.22 12.06 2.29
CA VAL A 7 -3.70 10.99 1.43
C VAL A 7 -2.78 9.77 1.54
N ILE A 8 -3.35 8.58 1.46
CA ILE A 8 -2.60 7.32 1.47
C ILE A 8 -2.76 6.70 0.10
N ALA A 9 -1.65 6.38 -0.58
CA ALA A 9 -1.70 5.99 -1.97
C ALA A 9 -0.62 4.97 -2.37
N GLU A 10 -0.89 4.25 -3.44
CA GLU A 10 0.08 3.40 -4.14
C GLU A 10 0.55 4.04 -5.45
N TYR A 11 -0.34 4.74 -6.15
CA TYR A 11 -0.10 5.38 -7.45
C TYR A 11 0.61 4.45 -8.44
N ASN A 12 -0.07 3.38 -8.81
CA ASN A 12 0.53 2.32 -9.63
C ASN A 12 -0.22 2.05 -10.96
N PRO A 13 -0.09 2.96 -11.97
CA PRO A 13 0.43 4.33 -11.91
C PRO A 13 -0.60 5.36 -11.39
N PHE A 14 -0.19 6.61 -11.25
CA PHE A 14 -1.09 7.75 -11.01
C PHE A 14 -1.92 8.02 -12.27
N HIS A 15 -3.24 8.05 -12.16
CA HIS A 15 -4.19 8.19 -13.27
C HIS A 15 -5.26 9.24 -12.99
N ASN A 16 -6.10 9.55 -13.99
CA ASN A 16 -7.14 10.59 -13.88
C ASN A 16 -8.09 10.39 -12.69
N GLY A 17 -8.38 9.14 -12.29
CA GLY A 17 -9.17 8.88 -11.09
C GLY A 17 -8.48 9.31 -9.79
N HIS A 18 -7.14 9.28 -9.73
CA HIS A 18 -6.39 9.81 -8.59
C HIS A 18 -6.38 11.34 -8.58
N LEU A 19 -6.25 11.97 -9.76
CA LEU A 19 -6.35 13.43 -9.87
C LEU A 19 -7.73 13.92 -9.42
N TYR A 20 -8.81 13.30 -9.92
CA TYR A 20 -10.18 13.57 -9.49
C TYR A 20 -10.33 13.46 -7.96
N HIS A 21 -9.85 12.36 -7.37
CA HIS A 21 -9.90 12.18 -5.92
C HIS A 21 -9.21 13.33 -5.17
N LEU A 22 -8.01 13.75 -5.60
CA LEU A 22 -7.30 14.86 -4.97
C LEU A 22 -8.04 16.20 -5.09
N GLU A 23 -8.61 16.49 -6.26
CA GLU A 23 -9.35 17.72 -6.51
C GLU A 23 -10.61 17.80 -5.65
N GLU A 24 -11.43 16.76 -5.64
CA GLU A 24 -12.63 16.70 -4.81
C GLU A 24 -12.29 16.72 -3.30
N SER A 25 -11.21 16.06 -2.90
CA SER A 25 -10.74 16.10 -1.51
C SER A 25 -10.35 17.52 -1.06
N LYS A 26 -9.59 18.22 -1.88
CA LYS A 26 -9.19 19.62 -1.60
C LYS A 26 -10.39 20.55 -1.57
N LYS A 27 -11.35 20.36 -2.48
CA LYS A 27 -12.58 21.12 -2.55
C LYS A 27 -13.45 20.90 -1.29
N ALA A 28 -13.62 19.64 -0.88
CA ALA A 28 -14.43 19.27 0.28
C ALA A 28 -13.84 19.76 1.61
N THR A 29 -12.50 19.83 1.74
CA THR A 29 -11.83 20.22 2.99
C THR A 29 -11.40 21.67 3.03
N GLY A 30 -11.30 22.34 1.88
CA GLY A 30 -10.66 23.66 1.77
C GLY A 30 -9.16 23.62 2.12
N SER A 31 -8.49 22.48 1.94
CA SER A 31 -7.10 22.29 2.35
C SER A 31 -6.12 23.06 1.46
N ASN A 32 -5.17 23.72 2.10
CA ASN A 32 -4.12 24.46 1.41
C ASN A 32 -2.95 23.56 1.02
N TYR A 33 -2.60 22.60 1.86
CA TYR A 33 -1.47 21.70 1.68
C TYR A 33 -1.93 20.25 1.54
N THR A 34 -1.14 19.45 0.83
CA THR A 34 -1.41 18.00 0.66
C THR A 34 -0.13 17.18 0.91
N VAL A 35 -0.23 16.23 1.82
CA VAL A 35 0.82 15.24 2.10
C VAL A 35 0.35 13.87 1.62
N ALA A 36 1.16 13.21 0.79
CA ALA A 36 0.92 11.82 0.43
C ALA A 36 1.86 10.88 1.20
N VAL A 37 1.30 9.88 1.89
CA VAL A 37 2.04 8.71 2.36
C VAL A 37 1.87 7.63 1.30
N MET A 38 2.97 7.31 0.61
CA MET A 38 2.95 6.52 -0.62
C MET A 38 3.79 5.25 -0.50
N SER A 39 3.24 4.11 -0.93
CA SER A 39 4.02 2.87 -1.09
C SER A 39 5.26 3.10 -1.95
N GLY A 40 6.38 2.49 -1.57
CA GLY A 40 7.61 2.52 -2.34
C GLY A 40 7.50 1.73 -3.65
N ASN A 41 8.46 0.83 -3.88
CA ASN A 41 8.55 0.04 -5.12
C ASN A 41 7.65 -1.20 -5.15
N PHE A 42 7.04 -1.57 -4.02
CA PHE A 42 6.15 -2.71 -3.90
C PHE A 42 4.83 -2.30 -3.23
N THR A 43 3.75 -3.01 -3.57
CA THR A 43 2.38 -2.65 -3.23
C THR A 43 1.75 -3.63 -2.24
N GLN A 44 0.68 -3.20 -1.58
CA GLN A 44 -0.05 -3.93 -0.54
C GLN A 44 -0.56 -5.30 -1.00
N ARG A 45 -0.86 -5.43 -2.29
CA ARG A 45 -1.37 -6.69 -2.85
C ARG A 45 -0.29 -7.71 -3.22
N GLY A 46 0.97 -7.45 -2.85
CA GLY A 46 2.09 -8.34 -3.13
C GLY A 46 2.56 -8.26 -4.59
N ASN A 47 2.55 -7.07 -5.17
CA ASN A 47 3.00 -6.83 -6.52
C ASN A 47 4.03 -5.69 -6.57
N THR A 48 4.70 -5.53 -7.71
CA THR A 48 5.58 -4.40 -8.00
C THR A 48 4.79 -3.15 -8.32
N SER A 49 5.39 -1.99 -8.08
CA SER A 49 5.02 -0.75 -8.75
C SER A 49 5.55 -0.77 -10.18
N ILE A 50 4.82 -0.19 -11.14
CA ILE A 50 5.23 -0.24 -12.55
C ILE A 50 6.44 0.63 -12.84
N ILE A 51 6.61 1.72 -12.09
CA ILE A 51 7.77 2.61 -12.06
C ILE A 51 8.23 2.80 -10.62
N ASP A 52 9.49 3.20 -10.46
CA ASP A 52 10.10 3.38 -9.15
C ASP A 52 9.47 4.50 -8.31
N LYS A 53 9.80 4.51 -7.03
CA LYS A 53 9.24 5.46 -6.05
C LYS A 53 9.58 6.92 -6.33
N TRP A 54 10.74 7.23 -6.94
CA TRP A 54 11.12 8.62 -7.28
C TRP A 54 10.35 9.12 -8.49
N SER A 55 10.19 8.29 -9.52
CA SER A 55 9.34 8.56 -10.68
C SER A 55 7.89 8.79 -10.26
N LYS A 56 7.34 7.94 -9.37
CA LYS A 56 6.00 8.17 -8.77
C LYS A 56 5.93 9.46 -7.97
N THR A 57 6.98 9.79 -7.22
CA THR A 57 7.06 11.05 -6.46
C THR A 57 7.02 12.26 -7.38
N LYS A 58 7.79 12.24 -8.48
CA LYS A 58 7.78 13.31 -9.48
C LYS A 58 6.37 13.51 -10.06
N ILE A 59 5.70 12.43 -10.40
CA ILE A 59 4.31 12.48 -10.88
C ILE A 59 3.39 13.09 -9.81
N ALA A 60 3.46 12.62 -8.57
CA ALA A 60 2.61 13.08 -7.49
C ALA A 60 2.76 14.57 -7.21
N LEU A 61 4.00 15.07 -7.16
CA LEU A 61 4.30 16.49 -6.96
C LEU A 61 3.78 17.36 -8.12
N ASN A 62 3.90 16.90 -9.36
CA ASN A 62 3.35 17.60 -10.52
C ASN A 62 1.80 17.57 -10.57
N ASN A 63 1.16 16.73 -9.75
CA ASN A 63 -0.28 16.59 -9.67
C ASN A 63 -0.84 17.02 -8.30
N ARG A 64 -0.48 18.20 -7.81
CA ARG A 64 -1.07 18.91 -6.65
C ARG A 64 -0.75 18.33 -5.27
N ILE A 65 0.22 17.44 -5.15
CA ILE A 65 0.76 17.00 -3.86
C ILE A 65 1.95 17.88 -3.52
N ASP A 66 2.06 18.29 -2.26
CA ASP A 66 3.12 19.19 -1.82
C ASP A 66 4.30 18.46 -1.18
N VAL A 67 4.02 17.31 -0.49
CA VAL A 67 5.04 16.46 0.13
C VAL A 67 4.70 15.00 -0.12
N VAL A 68 5.70 14.21 -0.52
CA VAL A 68 5.58 12.75 -0.64
C VAL A 68 6.49 12.09 0.40
N ILE A 69 5.87 11.26 1.24
CA ILE A 69 6.52 10.47 2.29
C ILE A 69 6.42 8.98 1.90
N GLU A 70 7.52 8.25 1.97
CA GLU A 70 7.52 6.80 1.74
C GLU A 70 6.86 6.06 2.91
N LEU A 71 5.88 5.21 2.61
CA LEU A 71 5.40 4.22 3.56
C LEU A 71 6.43 3.10 3.64
N PRO A 72 7.07 2.85 4.80
CA PRO A 72 8.09 1.82 4.91
C PRO A 72 7.60 0.45 4.44
N LEU A 73 8.49 -0.32 3.82
CA LEU A 73 8.18 -1.60 3.18
C LEU A 73 7.35 -2.53 4.04
N LEU A 74 7.72 -2.69 5.31
CA LEU A 74 7.06 -3.61 6.23
C LEU A 74 5.58 -3.27 6.49
N TYR A 75 5.16 -2.03 6.23
CA TYR A 75 3.74 -1.65 6.20
C TYR A 75 3.18 -1.74 4.78
N SER A 76 3.93 -1.25 3.80
CA SER A 76 3.49 -1.15 2.40
C SER A 76 3.05 -2.49 1.80
N ILE A 77 3.73 -3.59 2.15
CA ILE A 77 3.46 -4.94 1.62
C ILE A 77 2.71 -5.84 2.60
N SER A 78 2.06 -5.28 3.61
CA SER A 78 1.36 -6.03 4.65
C SER A 78 -0.15 -6.18 4.40
N SER A 79 -0.87 -6.76 5.37
CA SER A 79 -2.34 -6.77 5.37
C SER A 79 -2.89 -5.34 5.34
N ALA A 80 -4.16 -5.19 4.92
CA ALA A 80 -4.83 -3.89 4.89
C ALA A 80 -4.78 -3.17 6.25
N GLU A 81 -4.92 -3.91 7.35
CA GLU A 81 -4.80 -3.38 8.71
C GLU A 81 -3.41 -2.79 8.98
N ASN A 82 -2.34 -3.55 8.74
CA ASN A 82 -0.97 -3.06 8.99
C ASN A 82 -0.59 -1.90 8.05
N PHE A 83 -1.04 -1.96 6.80
CA PHE A 83 -0.88 -0.88 5.83
C PHE A 83 -1.52 0.42 6.34
N ALA A 84 -2.77 0.33 6.77
CA ALA A 84 -3.52 1.46 7.32
C ALA A 84 -2.88 2.00 8.60
N GLU A 85 -2.52 1.12 9.53
CA GLU A 85 -1.87 1.51 10.78
C GLU A 85 -0.55 2.22 10.54
N GLY A 86 0.30 1.72 9.65
CA GLY A 86 1.58 2.35 9.32
C GLY A 86 1.40 3.74 8.72
N ALA A 87 0.48 3.88 7.79
CA ALA A 87 0.21 5.15 7.14
C ALA A 87 -0.42 6.19 8.09
N ILE A 88 -1.38 5.78 8.92
CA ILE A 88 -2.00 6.67 9.93
C ILE A 88 -0.99 7.06 11.00
N LYS A 89 -0.14 6.14 11.49
CA LYS A 89 0.96 6.49 12.41
C LYS A 89 1.85 7.60 11.85
N ILE A 90 2.20 7.52 10.57
CA ILE A 90 3.01 8.55 9.91
C ILE A 90 2.25 9.88 9.88
N LEU A 91 1.02 9.90 9.32
CA LEU A 91 0.23 11.12 9.20
C LEU A 91 -0.02 11.78 10.57
N ASP A 92 -0.41 11.00 11.58
CA ASP A 92 -0.64 11.52 12.94
C ASP A 92 0.64 12.05 13.59
N SER A 93 1.79 11.43 13.32
CA SER A 93 3.08 11.87 13.86
C SER A 93 3.53 13.22 13.33
N LEU A 94 3.05 13.66 12.17
CA LEU A 94 3.35 14.98 11.61
C LEU A 94 2.77 16.11 12.46
N LYS A 95 1.70 15.87 13.20
CA LYS A 95 0.99 16.80 14.10
C LYS A 95 0.46 18.09 13.42
N VAL A 96 0.39 18.09 12.11
CA VAL A 96 -0.08 19.21 11.29
C VAL A 96 -1.19 18.82 10.32
N VAL A 97 -1.55 17.52 10.26
CA VAL A 97 -2.55 17.00 9.34
C VAL A 97 -3.95 17.14 9.96
N ASP A 98 -4.84 17.85 9.25
CA ASP A 98 -6.22 18.10 9.70
C ASP A 98 -7.19 17.04 9.17
N TYR A 99 -6.98 16.59 7.94
CA TYR A 99 -7.88 15.67 7.25
C TYR A 99 -7.12 14.49 6.65
N ILE A 100 -7.76 13.32 6.63
CA ILE A 100 -7.39 12.22 5.74
C ILE A 100 -8.50 11.97 4.74
N SER A 101 -8.13 11.86 3.45
CA SER A 101 -9.07 11.51 2.40
C SER A 101 -8.75 10.16 1.76
N PHE A 102 -9.79 9.41 1.46
CA PHE A 102 -9.71 8.16 0.70
C PHE A 102 -10.91 7.99 -0.24
N GLY A 103 -10.69 7.33 -1.37
CA GLY A 103 -11.77 6.95 -2.27
C GLY A 103 -12.54 5.76 -1.73
N ALA A 104 -13.86 5.78 -1.78
CA ALA A 104 -14.70 4.68 -1.33
C ALA A 104 -15.83 4.41 -2.33
N GLU A 105 -16.29 3.17 -2.40
CA GLU A 105 -17.48 2.80 -3.16
C GLU A 105 -18.74 3.33 -2.45
N THR A 106 -18.69 3.44 -1.12
CA THR A 106 -19.71 4.06 -0.29
C THR A 106 -19.13 5.31 0.35
N SER A 107 -19.64 6.48 -0.03
CA SER A 107 -19.21 7.77 0.53
C SER A 107 -19.85 8.10 1.89
N ASP A 108 -20.82 7.32 2.34
CA ASP A 108 -21.39 7.48 3.68
C ASP A 108 -20.40 6.99 4.74
N ILE A 109 -19.64 7.95 5.27
CA ILE A 109 -18.61 7.69 6.29
C ILE A 109 -19.23 7.16 7.59
N SER A 110 -20.51 7.45 7.89
CA SER A 110 -21.16 6.99 9.10
C SER A 110 -21.33 5.47 9.13
N ILE A 111 -21.58 4.86 7.98
CA ILE A 111 -21.67 3.40 7.84
C ILE A 111 -20.28 2.77 7.99
N LEU A 112 -19.28 3.34 7.33
CA LEU A 112 -17.88 2.85 7.43
C LEU A 112 -17.38 2.96 8.87
N ASP A 113 -17.71 4.05 9.56
CA ASP A 113 -17.28 4.29 10.95
C ASP A 113 -17.96 3.33 11.94
N LYS A 114 -19.25 3.02 11.77
CA LYS A 114 -19.93 1.98 12.57
C LYS A 114 -19.26 0.62 12.43
N ILE A 115 -18.87 0.24 11.21
CA ILE A 115 -18.17 -1.01 10.97
C ILE A 115 -16.77 -0.97 11.63
N ALA A 116 -16.04 0.13 11.48
CA ALA A 116 -14.73 0.32 12.11
C ALA A 116 -14.82 0.25 13.63
N GLU A 117 -15.88 0.80 14.23
CA GLU A 117 -16.13 0.75 15.68
C GLU A 117 -16.32 -0.68 16.19
N VAL A 118 -17.13 -1.49 15.49
CA VAL A 118 -17.32 -2.92 15.83
C VAL A 118 -16.01 -3.68 15.72
N LEU A 119 -15.24 -3.44 14.66
CA LEU A 119 -13.96 -4.13 14.44
C LEU A 119 -12.86 -3.65 15.39
N TYR A 120 -12.94 -2.43 15.90
CA TYR A 120 -12.00 -1.91 16.89
C TYR A 120 -12.28 -2.43 18.31
N ASN A 121 -13.53 -2.37 18.73
CA ASN A 121 -13.94 -2.77 20.09
C ASN A 121 -14.12 -4.28 20.24
N GLU A 122 -14.40 -4.98 19.15
CA GLU A 122 -14.69 -6.41 19.12
C GLU A 122 -15.61 -6.88 20.27
N PRO A 123 -16.89 -6.44 20.29
CA PRO A 123 -17.83 -6.84 21.35
C PRO A 123 -17.92 -8.36 21.50
N LYS A 124 -18.25 -8.85 22.71
CA LYS A 124 -18.31 -10.30 22.99
C LYS A 124 -19.22 -11.07 22.02
N GLU A 125 -20.36 -10.51 21.68
CA GLU A 125 -21.31 -11.08 20.74
C GLU A 125 -20.69 -11.20 19.34
N TYR A 126 -20.04 -10.14 18.84
CA TYR A 126 -19.31 -10.17 17.56
C TYR A 126 -18.21 -11.24 17.55
N LYS A 127 -17.41 -11.33 18.64
CA LYS A 127 -16.38 -12.38 18.77
C LYS A 127 -16.96 -13.79 18.70
N GLY A 128 -18.11 -14.01 19.31
CA GLY A 128 -18.82 -15.29 19.25
C GLY A 128 -19.24 -15.65 17.82
N LEU A 129 -19.83 -14.69 17.10
CA LEU A 129 -20.22 -14.86 15.69
C LEU A 129 -18.99 -15.12 14.78
N LEU A 130 -17.91 -14.38 14.98
CA LEU A 130 -16.67 -14.56 14.23
C LEU A 130 -16.06 -15.95 14.46
N ALA A 131 -15.99 -16.40 15.70
CA ALA A 131 -15.48 -17.74 16.04
C ALA A 131 -16.33 -18.84 15.40
N HIS A 132 -17.67 -18.70 15.42
CA HIS A 132 -18.59 -19.61 14.77
C HIS A 132 -18.36 -19.66 13.25
N GLU A 133 -18.20 -18.52 12.59
CA GLU A 133 -17.93 -18.47 11.15
C GLU A 133 -16.57 -19.10 10.80
N LEU A 134 -15.54 -18.83 11.61
CA LEU A 134 -14.21 -19.45 11.41
C LEU A 134 -14.23 -20.97 11.55
N SER A 135 -15.04 -21.52 12.44
CA SER A 135 -15.17 -22.97 12.61
C SER A 135 -15.70 -23.70 11.37
N LYS A 136 -16.34 -22.96 10.43
CA LYS A 136 -16.79 -23.49 9.14
C LYS A 136 -15.65 -23.67 8.10
N GLY A 137 -14.40 -23.32 8.47
CA GLY A 137 -13.23 -23.47 7.59
C GLY A 137 -13.15 -22.48 6.44
N VAL A 138 -13.90 -21.37 6.49
CA VAL A 138 -13.81 -20.28 5.52
C VAL A 138 -12.63 -19.36 5.82
N SER A 139 -12.22 -18.55 4.84
CA SER A 139 -11.15 -17.55 5.06
C SER A 139 -11.56 -16.51 6.09
N TYR A 140 -10.59 -15.97 6.83
CA TYR A 140 -10.84 -14.92 7.83
C TYR A 140 -11.63 -13.71 7.27
N PRO A 141 -11.33 -13.15 6.07
CA PRO A 141 -12.15 -12.07 5.53
C PRO A 141 -13.62 -12.46 5.36
N LYS A 142 -13.89 -13.68 4.85
CA LYS A 142 -15.27 -14.16 4.68
C LYS A 142 -15.98 -14.36 6.02
N ALA A 143 -15.28 -14.94 7.01
CA ALA A 143 -15.82 -15.13 8.36
C ALA A 143 -16.14 -13.77 9.02
N ARG A 144 -15.24 -12.80 8.90
CA ARG A 144 -15.41 -11.43 9.37
C ARG A 144 -16.65 -10.76 8.76
N ASP A 145 -16.76 -10.84 7.44
CA ASP A 145 -17.87 -10.23 6.71
C ASP A 145 -19.21 -10.84 7.13
N ASN A 146 -19.29 -12.16 7.25
CA ASN A 146 -20.49 -12.87 7.72
C ASN A 146 -20.84 -12.46 9.17
N ALA A 147 -19.86 -12.44 10.06
CA ALA A 147 -20.05 -12.04 11.47
C ALA A 147 -20.54 -10.59 11.61
N LEU A 148 -19.97 -9.66 10.82
CA LEU A 148 -20.43 -8.26 10.78
C LEU A 148 -21.86 -8.14 10.29
N MET A 149 -22.22 -8.88 9.24
CA MET A 149 -23.59 -8.90 8.72
C MET A 149 -24.60 -9.37 9.77
N MET A 150 -24.27 -10.45 10.51
CA MET A 150 -25.11 -10.96 11.58
C MET A 150 -25.21 -9.98 12.75
N TYR A 151 -24.08 -9.42 13.19
CA TYR A 151 -24.01 -8.49 14.33
C TYR A 151 -24.76 -7.18 14.07
N LEU A 152 -24.65 -6.66 12.85
CA LEU A 152 -25.31 -5.41 12.42
C LEU A 152 -26.74 -5.64 11.84
N ASN A 153 -27.38 -6.78 12.17
CA ASN A 153 -28.77 -7.10 11.83
C ASN A 153 -29.10 -7.10 10.33
N ASN A 154 -28.23 -7.70 9.52
CA ASN A 154 -28.50 -7.97 8.09
C ASN A 154 -28.96 -6.74 7.27
N ILE A 155 -28.44 -5.56 7.55
CA ILE A 155 -28.68 -4.39 6.72
C ILE A 155 -28.23 -4.74 5.29
N ARG A 156 -29.16 -4.94 4.36
CA ARG A 156 -28.87 -5.39 2.97
C ARG A 156 -27.80 -4.55 2.27
N GLN A 157 -27.68 -3.28 2.64
CA GLN A 157 -26.65 -2.39 2.10
C GLN A 157 -25.22 -2.76 2.56
N LEU A 158 -25.05 -3.47 3.70
CA LEU A 158 -23.73 -3.79 4.24
C LEU A 158 -22.96 -4.80 3.41
N THR A 159 -23.60 -5.72 2.70
CA THR A 159 -22.91 -6.76 1.90
C THR A 159 -21.95 -6.13 0.88
N ASN A 160 -22.40 -5.12 0.16
CA ASN A 160 -21.58 -4.41 -0.82
C ASN A 160 -20.54 -3.53 -0.14
N VAL A 161 -20.85 -2.95 1.01
CA VAL A 161 -19.93 -2.07 1.75
C VAL A 161 -18.70 -2.83 2.25
N ILE A 162 -18.90 -3.98 2.92
CA ILE A 162 -17.82 -4.74 3.57
C ILE A 162 -16.98 -5.57 2.60
N SER A 163 -17.48 -5.87 1.39
CA SER A 163 -16.77 -6.64 0.37
C SER A 163 -16.01 -5.78 -0.64
N SER A 164 -16.28 -4.48 -0.69
CA SER A 164 -15.65 -3.57 -1.65
C SER A 164 -14.22 -3.19 -1.23
N PRO A 165 -13.23 -3.33 -2.12
CA PRO A 165 -11.82 -3.23 -1.74
C PRO A 165 -11.39 -1.88 -1.16
N ASN A 166 -11.96 -0.76 -1.65
CA ASN A 166 -11.60 0.55 -1.14
C ASN A 166 -12.33 0.86 0.17
N ASN A 167 -13.57 0.39 0.34
CA ASN A 167 -14.28 0.46 1.62
C ASN A 167 -13.52 -0.32 2.70
N ILE A 168 -12.96 -1.51 2.40
CA ILE A 168 -12.13 -2.27 3.34
C ILE A 168 -10.94 -1.42 3.82
N LEU A 169 -10.22 -0.76 2.91
CA LEU A 169 -9.13 0.13 3.29
C LEU A 169 -9.62 1.33 4.09
N GLY A 170 -10.73 1.95 3.69
CA GLY A 170 -11.37 3.05 4.43
C GLY A 170 -11.72 2.66 5.86
N ILE A 171 -12.32 1.48 6.06
CA ILE A 171 -12.63 0.93 7.38
C ILE A 171 -11.35 0.73 8.21
N GLU A 172 -10.27 0.20 7.62
CA GLU A 172 -9.00 0.03 8.33
C GLU A 172 -8.34 1.38 8.68
N TYR A 173 -8.49 2.44 7.85
CA TYR A 173 -8.06 3.79 8.21
C TYR A 173 -8.84 4.34 9.40
N LEU A 174 -10.16 4.21 9.40
CA LEU A 174 -11.02 4.65 10.51
C LEU A 174 -10.67 3.90 11.80
N LYS A 175 -10.47 2.59 11.71
CA LYS A 175 -10.03 1.74 12.82
C LYS A 175 -8.67 2.19 13.37
N ALA A 176 -7.72 2.52 12.51
CA ALA A 176 -6.41 3.02 12.90
C ALA A 176 -6.49 4.41 13.57
N LEU A 177 -7.33 5.31 13.06
CA LEU A 177 -7.56 6.62 13.69
C LEU A 177 -8.08 6.46 15.12
N LYS A 178 -9.06 5.56 15.35
CA LYS A 178 -9.58 5.23 16.69
C LYS A 178 -8.47 4.64 17.58
N LYS A 179 -7.69 3.69 17.06
CA LYS A 179 -6.61 3.01 17.79
C LYS A 179 -5.54 3.97 18.30
N PHE A 180 -5.20 5.01 17.53
CA PHE A 180 -4.18 5.99 17.89
C PHE A 180 -4.77 7.24 18.56
N ASN A 181 -6.09 7.27 18.80
CA ASN A 181 -6.79 8.45 19.31
C ASN A 181 -6.40 9.72 18.52
N SER A 182 -6.41 9.60 17.20
CA SER A 182 -5.98 10.66 16.29
C SER A 182 -7.05 11.73 16.13
N ASN A 183 -6.63 13.00 16.07
CA ASN A 183 -7.52 14.14 15.81
C ASN A 183 -7.76 14.40 14.32
N ILE A 184 -7.19 13.58 13.43
CA ILE A 184 -7.34 13.73 11.98
C ILE A 184 -8.79 13.38 11.59
N THR A 185 -9.47 14.31 10.91
CA THR A 185 -10.84 14.12 10.43
C THR A 185 -10.85 13.32 9.13
N PRO A 186 -11.51 12.14 9.08
CA PRO A 186 -11.60 11.36 7.85
C PRO A 186 -12.69 11.88 6.92
N ILE A 187 -12.44 11.85 5.61
CA ILE A 187 -13.42 12.11 4.56
C ILE A 187 -13.37 11.00 3.49
N ALA A 188 -14.54 10.56 3.06
CA ALA A 188 -14.67 9.59 1.98
C ALA A 188 -15.14 10.30 0.70
N ILE A 189 -14.39 10.13 -0.39
CA ILE A 189 -14.77 10.66 -1.70
C ILE A 189 -15.36 9.52 -2.54
N PRO A 190 -16.57 9.69 -3.11
CA PRO A 190 -17.18 8.67 -3.93
C PRO A 190 -16.28 8.40 -5.17
N ARG A 191 -16.04 7.13 -5.44
CA ARG A 191 -15.33 6.74 -6.65
C ARG A 191 -16.25 6.91 -7.85
N PHE A 192 -15.75 7.49 -8.91
CA PHE A 192 -16.42 7.47 -10.20
C PHE A 192 -16.56 6.00 -10.64
N ALA A 193 -17.76 5.62 -11.12
CA ALA A 193 -18.15 4.25 -11.42
C ALA A 193 -17.32 3.60 -12.54
N SER A 194 -16.10 3.18 -12.23
CA SER A 194 -15.49 2.05 -12.89
C SER A 194 -15.53 0.91 -11.87
N GLU A 195 -16.34 -0.10 -12.10
CA GLU A 195 -16.32 -1.31 -11.28
C GLU A 195 -14.88 -1.85 -11.24
N TYR A 196 -14.44 -2.28 -10.07
CA TYR A 196 -13.04 -2.66 -9.80
C TYR A 196 -12.49 -3.76 -10.73
N ASN A 197 -13.38 -4.55 -11.32
CA ASN A 197 -13.06 -5.62 -12.28
C ASN A 197 -13.35 -5.23 -13.74
N ASP A 198 -13.74 -3.99 -14.00
CA ASP A 198 -14.08 -3.56 -15.34
C ASP A 198 -12.80 -3.37 -16.15
N THR A 199 -12.63 -4.18 -17.19
CA THR A 199 -11.60 -4.03 -18.22
C THR A 199 -12.03 -3.04 -19.30
N SER A 200 -13.26 -2.50 -19.21
CA SER A 200 -13.82 -1.52 -20.11
C SER A 200 -13.62 -0.08 -19.59
N PHE A 201 -13.59 0.86 -20.50
CA PHE A 201 -13.39 2.28 -20.22
C PHE A 201 -14.74 3.01 -20.24
N SER A 202 -15.03 3.79 -19.19
CA SER A 202 -16.06 4.83 -19.25
C SER A 202 -15.38 6.20 -19.39
N GLY A 203 -15.24 6.69 -20.61
CA GLY A 203 -14.60 7.98 -20.89
C GLY A 203 -13.07 7.98 -20.64
N ASN A 204 -12.55 8.96 -19.86
CA ASN A 204 -11.12 9.17 -19.59
C ASN A 204 -10.66 8.57 -18.25
N ILE A 205 -11.46 7.72 -17.60
CA ILE A 205 -11.14 7.11 -16.30
C ILE A 205 -11.08 5.59 -16.45
N ALA A 206 -9.96 5.00 -16.03
CA ALA A 206 -9.76 3.57 -15.99
C ALA A 206 -9.15 3.17 -14.64
N SER A 207 -9.34 1.89 -14.23
CA SER A 207 -8.69 1.37 -13.03
C SER A 207 -7.18 1.23 -13.22
N ALA A 208 -6.40 1.33 -12.15
CA ALA A 208 -4.95 1.09 -12.20
C ALA A 208 -4.61 -0.30 -12.78
N THR A 209 -5.46 -1.30 -12.54
CA THR A 209 -5.28 -2.66 -13.10
C THR A 209 -5.48 -2.67 -14.61
N ALA A 210 -6.52 -2.00 -15.13
CA ALA A 210 -6.75 -1.87 -16.57
C ALA A 210 -5.56 -1.17 -17.24
N ILE A 211 -5.06 -0.07 -16.65
CA ILE A 211 -3.90 0.66 -17.16
C ILE A 211 -2.65 -0.22 -17.19
N ARG A 212 -2.35 -0.98 -16.12
CA ARG A 212 -1.21 -1.91 -16.14
C ARG A 212 -1.33 -2.99 -17.21
N ASN A 213 -2.53 -3.51 -17.44
CA ASN A 213 -2.78 -4.48 -18.53
C ASN A 213 -2.52 -3.85 -19.91
N ILE A 214 -2.94 -2.60 -20.13
CA ILE A 214 -2.66 -1.86 -21.35
C ILE A 214 -1.15 -1.73 -21.56
N ILE A 215 -0.40 -1.33 -20.53
CA ILE A 215 1.05 -1.18 -20.58
C ILE A 215 1.72 -2.53 -20.90
N LYS A 216 1.32 -3.61 -20.22
CA LYS A 216 1.82 -4.96 -20.47
C LYS A 216 1.59 -5.43 -21.90
N ASN A 217 0.47 -5.03 -22.51
CA ASN A 217 0.11 -5.36 -23.89
C ASN A 217 0.61 -4.31 -24.91
N LYS A 218 1.46 -3.36 -24.48
CA LYS A 218 2.04 -2.30 -25.33
C LYS A 218 1.02 -1.39 -26.05
N GLY A 219 -0.16 -1.22 -25.43
CA GLY A 219 -1.22 -0.35 -25.94
C GLY A 219 -1.04 1.12 -25.52
N PHE A 220 0.09 1.75 -25.87
CA PHE A 220 0.47 3.04 -25.31
C PHE A 220 -0.38 4.24 -25.77
N ASP A 221 -1.00 4.17 -26.97
CA ASP A 221 -1.74 5.29 -27.57
C ASP A 221 -2.94 5.75 -26.71
N ILE A 222 -3.59 4.81 -26.01
CA ILE A 222 -4.74 5.13 -25.19
C ILE A 222 -4.34 5.73 -23.83
N LEU A 223 -3.10 5.52 -23.38
CA LEU A 223 -2.64 5.96 -22.04
C LEU A 223 -2.69 7.47 -21.87
N GLN A 224 -2.47 8.24 -22.95
CA GLN A 224 -2.54 9.70 -22.89
C GLN A 224 -3.92 10.22 -22.51
N LYS A 225 -4.99 9.46 -22.81
CA LYS A 225 -6.36 9.82 -22.40
C LYS A 225 -6.67 9.45 -20.95
N LEU A 226 -5.98 8.44 -20.42
CA LEU A 226 -6.25 7.85 -19.10
C LEU A 226 -5.38 8.42 -17.97
N LEU A 227 -4.28 9.06 -18.35
CA LEU A 227 -3.28 9.61 -17.43
C LEU A 227 -3.22 11.14 -17.55
N PRO A 228 -2.97 11.88 -16.47
CA PRO A 228 -2.54 13.26 -16.57
C PRO A 228 -1.26 13.38 -17.40
N ASP A 229 -1.06 14.50 -18.12
CA ASP A 229 0.08 14.70 -19.03
C ASP A 229 1.43 14.43 -18.36
N SER A 230 1.62 14.92 -17.12
CA SER A 230 2.84 14.68 -16.35
C SER A 230 3.05 13.20 -16.02
N SER A 231 1.98 12.45 -15.74
CA SER A 231 2.03 11.01 -15.50
C SER A 231 2.40 10.24 -16.76
N TYR A 232 1.78 10.61 -17.88
CA TYR A 232 2.06 10.03 -19.18
C TYR A 232 3.52 10.25 -19.57
N SER A 233 4.01 11.49 -19.54
CA SER A 233 5.40 11.83 -19.88
C SER A 233 6.41 11.03 -19.05
N VAL A 234 6.31 11.06 -17.72
CA VAL A 234 7.24 10.33 -16.84
C VAL A 234 7.18 8.81 -17.06
N LEU A 235 5.97 8.26 -17.27
CA LEU A 235 5.82 6.83 -17.56
C LEU A 235 6.49 6.45 -18.89
N MET A 236 6.27 7.23 -19.95
CA MET A 236 6.88 6.98 -21.26
C MET A 236 8.41 7.10 -21.23
N ASP A 237 8.95 8.07 -20.47
CA ASP A 237 10.39 8.18 -20.24
C ASP A 237 10.96 6.90 -19.58
N ASN A 238 10.27 6.38 -18.55
CA ASN A 238 10.69 5.14 -17.87
C ASN A 238 10.61 3.91 -18.81
N ILE A 239 9.56 3.82 -19.64
CA ILE A 239 9.42 2.75 -20.64
C ILE A 239 10.59 2.82 -21.64
N LYS A 240 10.91 4.01 -22.14
CA LYS A 240 11.97 4.22 -23.12
C LYS A 240 13.34 3.80 -22.62
N VAL A 241 13.63 3.99 -21.33
CA VAL A 241 14.93 3.62 -20.72
C VAL A 241 14.89 2.24 -20.06
N GLY A 242 13.80 1.48 -20.19
CA GLY A 242 13.67 0.13 -19.62
C GLY A 242 13.53 0.09 -18.08
N HIS A 243 13.17 1.19 -17.44
CA HIS A 243 13.01 1.28 -15.97
C HIS A 243 11.56 1.02 -15.52
N THR A 244 10.91 0.05 -16.15
CA THR A 244 9.58 -0.40 -15.75
C THR A 244 9.59 -1.83 -15.26
N VAL A 245 8.83 -2.12 -14.18
CA VAL A 245 8.66 -3.45 -13.62
C VAL A 245 7.16 -3.79 -13.61
N PRO A 246 6.66 -4.40 -14.70
CA PRO A 246 5.23 -4.56 -14.95
C PRO A 246 4.46 -5.30 -13.85
N ASP A 247 5.01 -6.40 -13.36
CA ASP A 247 4.45 -7.18 -12.26
C ASP A 247 5.51 -8.12 -11.62
N ILE A 248 5.14 -8.80 -10.55
CA ILE A 248 6.02 -9.68 -9.78
C ILE A 248 6.56 -10.88 -10.57
N THR A 249 5.95 -11.24 -11.71
CA THR A 249 6.41 -12.38 -12.52
C THR A 249 7.77 -12.16 -13.14
N ILE A 250 8.25 -10.91 -13.18
CA ILE A 250 9.63 -10.59 -13.57
C ILE A 250 10.65 -11.28 -12.64
N PHE A 251 10.29 -11.49 -11.37
CA PHE A 251 11.12 -12.17 -10.36
C PHE A 251 10.73 -13.65 -10.16
N GLU A 252 10.06 -14.26 -11.14
CA GLU A 252 9.53 -15.61 -11.02
C GLU A 252 10.60 -16.65 -10.67
N LYS A 253 11.75 -16.57 -11.35
CA LYS A 253 12.87 -17.50 -11.14
C LYS A 253 13.49 -17.35 -9.77
N GLU A 254 13.70 -16.11 -9.32
CA GLU A 254 14.26 -15.79 -8.01
C GLU A 254 13.32 -16.24 -6.89
N ILE A 255 12.01 -16.02 -7.03
CA ILE A 255 11.01 -16.46 -6.07
C ILE A 255 10.97 -17.98 -5.97
N ILE A 256 10.90 -18.67 -7.10
CA ILE A 256 10.87 -20.15 -7.14
C ILE A 256 12.20 -20.71 -6.58
N TYR A 257 13.34 -20.13 -6.96
CA TYR A 257 14.65 -20.51 -6.42
C TYR A 257 14.68 -20.39 -4.89
N ASN A 258 14.29 -19.23 -4.36
CA ASN A 258 14.26 -18.99 -2.91
C ASN A 258 13.37 -20.00 -2.18
N LEU A 259 12.14 -20.21 -2.65
CA LEU A 259 11.20 -21.16 -2.03
C LEU A 259 11.70 -22.62 -2.12
N ARG A 260 12.35 -23.01 -3.21
CA ARG A 260 12.97 -24.35 -3.34
C ARG A 260 14.14 -24.52 -2.38
N LYS A 261 14.96 -23.48 -2.20
CA LYS A 261 16.13 -23.48 -1.30
C LYS A 261 15.69 -23.52 0.17
N MET A 262 14.65 -22.78 0.54
CA MET A 262 14.17 -22.68 1.92
C MET A 262 13.68 -24.05 2.44
N SER A 263 14.04 -24.39 3.67
CA SER A 263 13.43 -25.47 4.44
C SER A 263 11.98 -25.12 4.82
N VAL A 264 11.18 -26.13 5.20
CA VAL A 264 9.82 -25.91 5.71
C VAL A 264 9.82 -24.97 6.93
N SER A 265 10.79 -25.12 7.81
CA SER A 265 10.93 -24.24 9.00
C SER A 265 11.24 -22.79 8.64
N GLU A 266 12.04 -22.53 7.61
CA GLU A 266 12.30 -21.17 7.12
C GLU A 266 11.07 -20.57 6.43
N ILE A 267 10.34 -21.35 5.62
CA ILE A 267 9.07 -20.93 5.03
C ILE A 267 8.06 -20.58 6.13
N ALA A 268 8.00 -21.36 7.21
CA ALA A 268 7.14 -21.09 8.37
C ALA A 268 7.44 -19.76 9.07
N GLN A 269 8.67 -19.19 8.91
CA GLN A 269 9.03 -17.87 9.45
C GLN A 269 8.62 -16.71 8.55
N LEU A 270 8.30 -16.94 7.28
CA LEU A 270 7.81 -15.88 6.40
C LEU A 270 6.54 -15.26 6.98
N ALA A 271 6.38 -13.95 6.79
CA ALA A 271 5.18 -13.26 7.19
C ALA A 271 3.93 -13.88 6.49
N ASP A 272 2.77 -13.76 7.08
CA ASP A 272 1.49 -14.33 6.61
C ASP A 272 1.44 -15.87 6.47
N VAL A 273 2.51 -16.62 6.76
CA VAL A 273 2.49 -18.10 6.74
C VAL A 273 2.03 -18.63 8.10
N SER A 274 0.96 -19.40 8.13
CA SER A 274 0.40 -20.03 9.34
C SER A 274 -0.40 -21.28 8.98
N GLU A 275 -0.80 -22.05 9.99
CA GLU A 275 -1.78 -23.15 9.88
C GLU A 275 -1.37 -24.27 8.91
N GLY A 276 -0.08 -24.62 8.85
CA GLY A 276 0.42 -25.68 7.97
C GLY A 276 0.62 -25.25 6.51
N LEU A 277 0.46 -23.95 6.21
CA LEU A 277 0.64 -23.42 4.86
C LEU A 277 2.08 -23.60 4.35
N GLU A 278 3.07 -23.66 5.25
CA GLU A 278 4.49 -23.92 4.94
C GLU A 278 4.70 -25.25 4.19
N PHE A 279 3.97 -26.30 4.54
CA PHE A 279 4.02 -27.59 3.85
C PHE A 279 3.40 -27.51 2.46
N ALA A 280 2.24 -26.85 2.35
CA ALA A 280 1.58 -26.64 1.06
C ALA A 280 2.45 -25.80 0.11
N ILE A 281 3.11 -24.75 0.61
CA ILE A 281 4.05 -23.92 -0.16
C ILE A 281 5.22 -24.78 -0.65
N LYS A 282 5.85 -25.57 0.23
CA LYS A 282 6.99 -26.41 -0.14
C LYS A 282 6.64 -27.43 -1.21
N ASN A 283 5.51 -28.12 -1.05
CA ASN A 283 5.03 -29.11 -2.01
C ASN A 283 4.69 -28.45 -3.36
N ALA A 284 3.95 -27.34 -3.37
CA ALA A 284 3.63 -26.60 -4.58
C ALA A 284 4.89 -26.14 -5.32
N THR A 285 5.89 -25.63 -4.60
CA THR A 285 7.14 -25.13 -5.18
C THR A 285 7.95 -26.24 -5.86
N ASN A 286 7.89 -27.46 -5.34
CA ASN A 286 8.57 -28.61 -5.96
C ASN A 286 7.86 -29.12 -7.22
N SER A 287 6.57 -28.77 -7.40
CA SER A 287 5.71 -29.26 -8.48
C SER A 287 5.34 -28.19 -9.52
N CYS A 288 5.82 -26.95 -9.37
CA CYS A 288 5.51 -25.84 -10.29
C CYS A 288 6.77 -25.34 -11.03
N ASN A 289 6.55 -24.73 -12.21
CA ASN A 289 7.57 -24.06 -13.00
C ASN A 289 7.29 -22.55 -13.15
N SER A 290 6.15 -22.08 -12.67
CA SER A 290 5.75 -20.67 -12.75
C SER A 290 4.98 -20.23 -11.50
N ILE A 291 4.94 -18.90 -11.26
CA ILE A 291 4.10 -18.30 -10.21
C ILE A 291 2.62 -18.63 -10.45
N VAL A 292 2.19 -18.65 -11.71
CA VAL A 292 0.79 -18.96 -12.06
C VAL A 292 0.46 -20.40 -11.68
N GLU A 293 1.31 -21.37 -12.03
CA GLU A 293 1.13 -22.78 -11.62
C GLU A 293 1.17 -22.93 -10.10
N PHE A 294 2.15 -22.29 -9.43
CA PHE A 294 2.22 -22.28 -7.97
C PHE A 294 0.92 -21.81 -7.34
N LEU A 295 0.39 -20.67 -7.77
CA LEU A 295 -0.85 -20.12 -7.24
C LEU A 295 -2.05 -21.02 -7.51
N ASN A 296 -2.11 -21.70 -8.66
CA ASN A 296 -3.16 -22.65 -9.00
C ASN A 296 -3.12 -23.90 -8.11
N ILE A 297 -1.94 -24.44 -7.81
CA ILE A 297 -1.76 -25.60 -6.94
C ILE A 297 -2.18 -25.30 -5.49
N ILE A 298 -1.79 -24.12 -4.96
CA ILE A 298 -2.00 -23.77 -3.55
C ILE A 298 -3.36 -23.12 -3.28
N LYS A 299 -4.08 -22.72 -4.34
CA LYS A 299 -5.37 -22.06 -4.24
C LYS A 299 -6.37 -22.90 -3.44
N SER A 300 -6.96 -22.29 -2.43
CA SER A 300 -8.00 -22.91 -1.61
C SER A 300 -9.00 -21.86 -1.14
N LYS A 301 -10.16 -22.30 -0.60
CA LYS A 301 -11.13 -21.39 0.03
C LYS A 301 -10.59 -20.70 1.29
N ARG A 302 -9.51 -21.23 1.88
CA ARG A 302 -8.93 -20.77 3.15
C ARG A 302 -7.99 -19.58 2.97
N TYR A 303 -7.27 -19.48 1.83
CA TYR A 303 -6.26 -18.48 1.60
C TYR A 303 -6.63 -17.56 0.44
N THR A 304 -6.61 -16.26 0.67
CA THR A 304 -6.87 -15.26 -0.37
C THR A 304 -5.69 -15.18 -1.35
N SER A 305 -5.94 -14.90 -2.62
CA SER A 305 -4.89 -14.73 -3.63
C SER A 305 -3.88 -13.64 -3.23
N THR A 306 -4.35 -12.54 -2.65
CA THR A 306 -3.47 -11.45 -2.19
C THR A 306 -2.55 -11.87 -1.05
N ARG A 307 -3.00 -12.75 -0.13
CA ARG A 307 -2.13 -13.32 0.91
C ARG A 307 -1.02 -14.17 0.30
N LEU A 308 -1.37 -15.03 -0.66
CA LEU A 308 -0.39 -15.88 -1.35
C LEU A 308 0.61 -15.05 -2.16
N GLN A 309 0.16 -14.01 -2.85
CA GLN A 309 1.05 -13.08 -3.57
C GLN A 309 2.01 -12.36 -2.62
N ARG A 310 1.55 -11.90 -1.45
CA ARG A 310 2.45 -11.31 -0.44
C ARG A 310 3.48 -12.31 0.07
N ILE A 311 3.12 -13.59 0.26
CA ILE A 311 4.07 -14.62 0.69
C ILE A 311 5.17 -14.83 -0.37
N LEU A 312 4.82 -14.81 -1.67
CA LEU A 312 5.82 -14.83 -2.74
C LEU A 312 6.78 -13.64 -2.64
N LEU A 313 6.22 -12.44 -2.41
CA LEU A 313 7.02 -11.24 -2.23
C LEU A 313 7.88 -11.30 -0.95
N TYR A 314 7.35 -11.85 0.14
CA TYR A 314 8.13 -12.05 1.37
C TYR A 314 9.30 -13.01 1.17
N SER A 315 9.16 -14.06 0.38
CA SER A 315 10.26 -14.97 0.05
C SER A 315 11.34 -14.28 -0.79
N LEU A 316 10.95 -13.37 -1.68
CA LEU A 316 11.87 -12.58 -2.49
C LEU A 316 12.66 -11.57 -1.64
N LEU A 317 11.97 -10.86 -0.75
CA LEU A 317 12.54 -9.77 0.05
C LEU A 317 13.07 -10.21 1.42
N GLY A 318 12.92 -11.48 1.78
CA GLY A 318 13.34 -12.00 3.07
C GLY A 318 12.58 -11.37 4.24
N VAL A 319 11.25 -11.16 4.11
CA VAL A 319 10.42 -10.55 5.17
C VAL A 319 9.79 -11.63 6.03
N THR A 320 10.08 -11.55 7.33
CA THR A 320 9.66 -12.52 8.34
C THR A 320 8.55 -11.99 9.25
N LYS A 321 7.92 -12.91 10.00
CA LYS A 321 6.98 -12.57 11.08
C LYS A 321 7.62 -11.63 12.12
N LYS A 322 8.91 -11.84 12.40
CA LYS A 322 9.66 -11.00 13.34
C LYS A 322 9.77 -9.56 12.83
N ASP A 323 10.05 -9.37 11.55
CA ASP A 323 10.15 -8.04 10.94
C ASP A 323 8.81 -7.28 11.05
N ILE A 324 7.71 -7.95 10.71
CA ILE A 324 6.36 -7.37 10.88
C ILE A 324 6.05 -7.05 12.34
N SER A 325 6.43 -7.94 13.29
CA SER A 325 6.25 -7.67 14.73
C SER A 325 7.03 -6.45 15.20
N ILE A 326 8.24 -6.22 14.68
CA ILE A 326 9.06 -5.05 15.00
C ILE A 326 8.39 -3.77 14.48
N SER A 327 7.91 -3.76 13.24
CA SER A 327 7.25 -2.57 12.65
C SER A 327 6.02 -2.15 13.46
N LYS A 328 5.22 -3.09 13.94
CA LYS A 328 4.03 -2.80 14.75
C LYS A 328 4.32 -2.06 16.05
N LYS A 329 5.50 -2.31 16.66
CA LYS A 329 5.86 -1.82 18.00
C LYS A 329 6.50 -0.44 18.02
N CYS A 330 6.95 0.09 16.88
CA CYS A 330 7.64 1.37 16.83
C CYS A 330 6.88 2.41 16.00
N LEU A 331 7.09 3.69 16.31
CA LEU A 331 6.76 4.78 15.40
C LEU A 331 7.80 4.76 14.28
N PRO A 332 7.38 4.65 13.00
CA PRO A 332 8.32 4.67 11.89
C PRO A 332 8.99 6.05 11.74
N TYR A 333 10.10 6.09 11.02
CA TYR A 333 10.65 7.35 10.52
C TYR A 333 9.74 7.93 9.44
N VAL A 334 9.86 9.22 9.23
CA VAL A 334 9.18 9.96 8.15
C VAL A 334 10.19 10.18 7.02
N ARG A 335 10.22 9.27 6.04
CA ARG A 335 11.11 9.38 4.90
C ARG A 335 10.49 10.24 3.81
N VAL A 336 11.02 11.44 3.61
CA VAL A 336 10.61 12.33 2.54
C VAL A 336 11.27 11.89 1.24
N LEU A 337 10.47 11.60 0.20
CA LEU A 337 10.95 11.28 -1.14
C LEU A 337 11.05 12.55 -2.01
N GLY A 338 10.19 13.52 -1.77
CA GLY A 338 10.21 14.77 -2.49
C GLY A 338 9.18 15.78 -1.99
N PHE A 339 9.33 17.04 -2.45
CA PHE A 339 8.48 18.17 -2.11
C PHE A 339 8.57 19.27 -3.17
N ASN A 340 7.56 20.16 -3.20
CA ASN A 340 7.59 21.44 -3.89
C ASN A 340 7.86 22.60 -2.90
N GLU A 341 7.91 23.86 -3.35
CA GLU A 341 8.16 25.02 -2.47
C GLU A 341 7.17 25.12 -1.30
N ARG A 342 5.90 24.78 -1.52
CA ARG A 342 4.87 24.74 -0.46
C ARG A 342 5.12 23.61 0.53
N GLY A 343 5.56 22.45 0.02
CA GLY A 343 5.95 21.29 0.82
C GLY A 343 7.18 21.54 1.67
N LYS A 344 8.15 22.32 1.19
CA LYS A 344 9.31 22.75 1.97
C LYS A 344 8.89 23.54 3.21
N TYR A 345 7.96 24.47 3.06
CA TYR A 345 7.36 25.18 4.20
C TYR A 345 6.66 24.20 5.16
N LEU A 346 5.84 23.30 4.63
CA LEU A 346 5.10 22.33 5.43
C LEU A 346 6.04 21.42 6.25
N ILE A 347 7.14 20.92 5.66
CA ILE A 347 8.15 20.13 6.40
C ILE A 347 8.76 20.92 7.55
N SER A 348 9.00 22.22 7.37
CA SER A 348 9.46 23.10 8.45
C SER A 348 8.46 23.18 9.60
N GLU A 349 7.17 23.31 9.29
CA GLU A 349 6.10 23.32 10.30
C GLU A 349 5.97 21.97 11.03
N VAL A 350 6.10 20.85 10.31
CA VAL A 350 6.17 19.51 10.91
C VAL A 350 7.32 19.40 11.91
N ALA A 351 8.52 19.88 11.54
CA ALA A 351 9.68 19.84 12.43
C ALA A 351 9.49 20.68 13.71
N LYS A 352 8.75 21.78 13.62
CA LYS A 352 8.37 22.61 14.78
C LYS A 352 7.30 21.92 15.65
N ALA A 353 6.29 21.33 15.02
CA ALA A 353 5.19 20.66 15.72
C ALA A 353 5.62 19.38 16.44
N ASN A 354 6.58 18.64 15.89
CA ASN A 354 7.14 17.44 16.48
C ASN A 354 8.68 17.37 16.36
N PRO A 355 9.43 18.08 17.21
CA PRO A 355 10.90 18.13 17.14
C PRO A 355 11.61 16.80 17.34
N LYS A 356 10.92 15.80 17.91
CA LYS A 356 11.47 14.46 18.16
C LYS A 356 11.24 13.49 16.99
N LEU A 357 10.53 13.92 15.96
CA LEU A 357 10.21 13.09 14.80
C LEU A 357 11.46 12.81 13.96
N ASN A 358 11.69 11.58 13.62
CA ASN A 358 12.77 11.17 12.74
C ASN A 358 12.42 11.49 11.27
N ILE A 359 12.65 12.71 10.82
CA ILE A 359 12.47 13.12 9.42
C ILE A 359 13.73 12.73 8.64
N VAL A 360 13.60 11.82 7.67
CA VAL A 360 14.69 11.29 6.88
C VAL A 360 14.67 11.93 5.49
N THR A 361 15.60 12.83 5.24
CA THR A 361 15.86 13.47 3.94
C THR A 361 17.17 12.95 3.31
N SER A 362 18.01 12.26 4.10
CA SER A 362 19.24 11.61 3.66
C SER A 362 19.36 10.25 4.36
N VAL A 363 19.31 9.18 3.56
CA VAL A 363 19.46 7.80 4.04
C VAL A 363 20.83 7.62 4.70
N LYS A 364 21.90 8.08 4.07
CA LYS A 364 23.27 7.99 4.62
C LYS A 364 23.33 8.62 6.01
N LYS A 365 22.90 9.88 6.15
CA LYS A 365 22.92 10.57 7.44
C LYS A 365 22.14 9.82 8.51
N PHE A 366 20.96 9.30 8.17
CA PHE A 366 20.13 8.54 9.12
C PHE A 366 20.81 7.24 9.57
N VAL A 367 21.40 6.48 8.66
CA VAL A 367 22.15 5.24 8.98
C VAL A 367 23.31 5.53 9.91
N ASP A 368 24.06 6.62 9.64
CA ASP A 368 25.27 6.98 10.42
C ASP A 368 24.92 7.50 11.83
N THR A 369 23.81 8.23 11.99
CA THR A 369 23.51 8.94 13.24
C THR A 369 22.44 8.28 14.12
N ASN A 370 21.56 7.44 13.57
CA ASN A 370 20.49 6.83 14.33
C ASN A 370 20.97 5.57 15.08
N SER A 371 20.70 5.48 16.38
CA SER A 371 21.06 4.33 17.22
C SER A 371 19.92 3.30 17.39
N ASN A 372 18.69 3.60 16.93
CA ASN A 372 17.54 2.72 17.10
C ASN A 372 17.61 1.54 16.11
N LYS A 373 17.89 0.36 16.65
CA LYS A 373 18.03 -0.89 15.88
C LYS A 373 16.78 -1.26 15.08
N SER A 374 15.59 -0.99 15.63
CA SER A 374 14.32 -1.30 14.94
C SER A 374 14.10 -0.41 13.72
N LEU A 375 14.40 0.89 13.84
CA LEU A 375 14.30 1.83 12.72
C LEU A 375 15.35 1.55 11.64
N LYS A 376 16.58 1.17 12.04
CA LYS A 376 17.61 0.74 11.09
C LYS A 376 17.16 -0.50 10.32
N LEU A 377 16.68 -1.53 11.00
CA LEU A 377 16.18 -2.74 10.36
C LEU A 377 15.07 -2.43 9.33
N MET A 378 14.14 -1.53 9.68
CA MET A 378 13.08 -1.13 8.76
C MET A 378 13.65 -0.42 7.52
N LEU A 379 14.60 0.50 7.72
CA LEU A 379 15.23 1.21 6.61
C LEU A 379 16.08 0.28 5.75
N ASP A 380 16.80 -0.68 6.35
CA ASP A 380 17.56 -1.70 5.62
C ASP A 380 16.64 -2.55 4.72
N LYS A 381 15.40 -2.83 5.17
CA LYS A 381 14.40 -3.51 4.34
C LYS A 381 13.91 -2.62 3.18
N ASP A 382 13.75 -1.31 3.38
CA ASP A 382 13.39 -0.37 2.31
C ASP A 382 14.50 -0.31 1.25
N ILE A 383 15.76 -0.20 1.70
CA ILE A 383 16.94 -0.17 0.81
C ILE A 383 17.07 -1.49 0.04
N TRP A 384 16.94 -2.62 0.75
CA TRP A 384 17.00 -3.95 0.12
C TRP A 384 15.88 -4.11 -0.92
N ALA A 385 14.67 -3.69 -0.61
CA ALA A 385 13.56 -3.75 -1.56
C ALA A 385 13.85 -2.94 -2.83
N THR A 386 14.49 -1.78 -2.71
CA THR A 386 14.89 -0.99 -3.88
C THR A 386 15.96 -1.69 -4.70
N ASN A 387 16.94 -2.30 -4.03
CA ASN A 387 17.99 -3.07 -4.72
C ASN A 387 17.42 -4.28 -5.48
N VAL A 388 16.44 -4.97 -4.89
CA VAL A 388 15.76 -6.08 -5.58
C VAL A 388 14.89 -5.55 -6.73
N TYR A 389 14.14 -4.46 -6.50
CA TYR A 389 13.29 -3.89 -7.54
C TYR A 389 14.06 -3.52 -8.81
N SER A 390 15.27 -2.92 -8.68
CA SER A 390 16.08 -2.52 -9.82
C SER A 390 16.59 -3.71 -10.65
N ILE A 391 16.64 -4.93 -10.09
CA ILE A 391 16.96 -6.15 -10.88
C ILE A 391 15.91 -6.39 -11.97
N GLY A 392 14.68 -5.94 -11.74
CA GLY A 392 13.58 -6.06 -12.71
C GLY A 392 13.64 -5.07 -13.88
N TYR A 393 14.61 -4.17 -13.93
CA TYR A 393 14.80 -3.27 -15.08
C TYR A 393 15.32 -4.04 -16.30
N GLU A 394 14.94 -3.60 -17.48
CA GLU A 394 15.27 -4.26 -18.75
C GLU A 394 16.76 -4.12 -19.10
N TYR A 395 17.36 -2.96 -18.74
CA TYR A 395 18.75 -2.64 -19.09
C TYR A 395 19.62 -2.52 -17.84
N ASP A 396 19.78 -1.35 -17.30
CA ASP A 396 20.76 -1.08 -16.23
C ASP A 396 20.17 -1.33 -14.83
N SER A 397 20.71 -2.33 -14.13
CA SER A 397 20.34 -2.64 -12.75
C SER A 397 21.40 -2.13 -11.78
N TRP A 398 21.08 -1.06 -11.03
CA TRP A 398 21.99 -0.46 -10.05
C TRP A 398 21.51 -0.71 -8.63
N SER A 399 22.41 -1.13 -7.77
CA SER A 399 22.15 -1.20 -6.32
C SER A 399 22.39 0.17 -5.65
N ASN A 400 21.91 0.28 -4.39
CA ASN A 400 22.14 1.45 -3.53
C ASN A 400 21.53 2.77 -4.03
N LEU A 401 20.49 2.69 -4.86
CA LEU A 401 19.78 3.88 -5.34
C LEU A 401 19.24 4.75 -4.19
N ASP A 402 18.89 4.17 -3.05
CA ASP A 402 18.46 4.91 -1.86
C ASP A 402 19.53 5.86 -1.27
N PHE A 403 20.82 5.59 -1.56
CA PHE A 403 21.93 6.45 -1.14
C PHE A 403 22.33 7.47 -2.20
N THR A 404 22.08 7.19 -3.47
CA THR A 404 22.55 8.00 -4.60
C THR A 404 21.47 8.91 -5.20
N GLN A 405 20.20 8.50 -5.12
CA GLN A 405 19.08 9.32 -5.59
C GLN A 405 18.84 10.51 -4.67
N LYS A 406 18.73 11.69 -5.28
CA LYS A 406 18.41 12.94 -4.59
C LYS A 406 16.89 13.01 -4.31
N LEU A 407 16.53 13.85 -3.35
CA LEU A 407 15.14 14.26 -3.17
C LEU A 407 14.57 14.83 -4.47
N VAL A 408 13.34 14.44 -4.78
CA VAL A 408 12.63 15.02 -5.92
C VAL A 408 12.10 16.40 -5.51
N VAL A 409 12.57 17.44 -6.18
CA VAL A 409 12.14 18.83 -5.95
C VAL A 409 11.55 19.35 -7.27
N VAL A 410 10.35 19.89 -7.24
CA VAL A 410 9.65 20.49 -8.39
C VAL A 410 9.18 21.91 -8.07
#